data_71a6f00a8bcd998e52d611680adcc8db
#
_entry.id   71a6f00a8bcd998e52d611680adcc8db
#
_cell.length_a   1.000
_cell.length_b   1.000
_cell.length_c   1.000
_cell.angle_alpha   90.00
_cell.angle_beta   90.00
_cell.angle_gamma   90.00
#
_symmetry.space_group_name_H-M   'P 1'
#
loop_
_entity.id
_entity.type
_entity.pdbx_description
1 polymer ?
#
loop_
_entity_poly.entity_id
_entity_poly.type
_entity_poly.pdbx_seq_one_letter_code
_entity_poly.pdbx_strand_id
1 'polypeptide(L)'
;MRRGHFLVCMFILGMGIFLWAVNLEAQPEEILLDDQSVFTDRSRPPVAFPHMQHIDADIECSDCHHRFKGGENIVDEAELEEGSEGIKCSACHKNETGFRFKPDLDPTKRTLRQAYHRLCTGCHRQLSKDKKQSAPVTCGACHPKKKGGAA
;
A
#
# COMPACT_ATOMS: atom_id res chain seq x y z
N MET A 1 -39.61 -43.46 -4.35
CA MET A 1 -38.82 -42.85 -3.25
C MET A 1 -37.38 -42.42 -3.61
N ARG A 2 -36.75 -42.93 -4.69
CA ARG A 2 -35.34 -42.58 -5.04
C ARG A 2 -35.13 -41.18 -5.66
N ARG A 3 -36.12 -40.60 -6.31
CA ARG A 3 -35.99 -39.27 -7.00
C ARG A 3 -35.93 -38.08 -6.06
N GLY A 4 -36.56 -38.15 -4.89
CA GLY A 4 -36.55 -37.05 -3.91
C GLY A 4 -35.21 -36.83 -3.23
N HIS A 5 -34.48 -37.91 -2.93
CA HIS A 5 -33.17 -37.83 -2.30
C HIS A 5 -32.10 -37.23 -3.21
N PHE A 6 -32.20 -37.49 -4.54
CA PHE A 6 -31.26 -36.95 -5.51
C PHE A 6 -31.39 -35.42 -5.66
N LEU A 7 -32.61 -34.89 -5.62
CA LEU A 7 -32.87 -33.44 -5.68
C LEU A 7 -32.42 -32.71 -4.41
N VAL A 8 -32.61 -33.32 -3.23
CA VAL A 8 -32.18 -32.75 -1.97
C VAL A 8 -30.64 -32.71 -1.86
N CYS A 9 -29.96 -33.77 -2.30
CA CYS A 9 -28.48 -33.77 -2.34
C CYS A 9 -27.91 -32.73 -3.32
N MET A 10 -28.53 -32.56 -4.50
CA MET A 10 -28.11 -31.51 -5.46
C MET A 10 -28.31 -30.09 -4.89
N PHE A 11 -29.39 -29.87 -4.13
CA PHE A 11 -29.66 -28.58 -3.51
C PHE A 11 -28.68 -28.26 -2.37
N ILE A 12 -28.34 -29.25 -1.57
CA ILE A 12 -27.35 -29.10 -0.46
C ILE A 12 -25.93 -28.86 -1.02
N LEU A 13 -25.55 -29.59 -2.12
CA LEU A 13 -24.27 -29.35 -2.79
C LEU A 13 -24.20 -27.94 -3.41
N GLY A 14 -25.28 -27.51 -4.08
CA GLY A 14 -25.34 -26.16 -4.67
C GLY A 14 -25.26 -25.04 -3.65
N MET A 15 -25.90 -25.18 -2.50
CA MET A 15 -25.88 -24.22 -1.42
C MET A 15 -24.52 -24.19 -0.69
N GLY A 16 -23.85 -25.34 -0.59
CA GLY A 16 -22.50 -25.44 -0.03
C GLY A 16 -21.45 -24.70 -0.88
N ILE A 17 -21.56 -24.77 -2.19
CA ILE A 17 -20.64 -24.08 -3.12
C ILE A 17 -20.88 -22.55 -3.07
N PHE A 18 -22.13 -22.12 -2.87
CA PHE A 18 -22.46 -20.70 -2.81
C PHE A 18 -21.96 -20.01 -1.52
N LEU A 19 -21.85 -20.74 -0.42
CA LEU A 19 -21.37 -20.22 0.86
C LEU A 19 -19.83 -20.10 0.94
N TRP A 20 -19.09 -20.73 0.03
CA TRP A 20 -17.62 -20.65 -0.05
C TRP A 20 -17.11 -19.50 -0.92
N ALA A 21 -17.99 -18.78 -1.60
CA ALA A 21 -17.61 -17.69 -2.52
C ALA A 21 -17.50 -16.32 -1.85
N VAL A 22 -17.55 -16.22 -0.51
CA VAL A 22 -17.64 -14.93 0.17
C VAL A 22 -16.48 -14.76 1.13
N ASN A 23 -15.34 -14.42 0.64
CA ASN A 23 -14.30 -13.64 1.33
C ASN A 23 -13.00 -13.60 0.51
N LEU A 24 -13.07 -13.13 -0.74
CA LEU A 24 -11.90 -12.55 -1.37
C LEU A 24 -11.95 -11.07 -1.00
N GLU A 25 -11.38 -10.70 0.13
CA GLU A 25 -11.05 -9.31 0.39
C GLU A 25 -9.97 -8.91 -0.61
N ALA A 26 -10.39 -8.25 -1.68
CA ALA A 26 -9.47 -7.69 -2.64
C ALA A 26 -8.67 -6.57 -1.96
N GLN A 27 -7.37 -6.56 -2.18
CA GLN A 27 -6.51 -5.45 -1.79
C GLN A 27 -7.10 -4.12 -2.31
N PRO A 28 -7.05 -3.02 -1.54
CA PRO A 28 -7.64 -1.76 -1.96
C PRO A 28 -7.01 -1.27 -3.26
N GLU A 29 -7.86 -0.88 -4.22
CA GLU A 29 -7.42 -0.39 -5.53
C GLU A 29 -6.59 0.89 -5.39
N GLU A 30 -7.06 1.82 -4.55
CA GLU A 30 -6.39 3.08 -4.25
C GLU A 30 -6.36 3.33 -2.75
N ILE A 31 -5.22 3.77 -2.23
CA ILE A 31 -5.03 4.12 -0.83
C ILE A 31 -4.74 5.61 -0.71
N LEU A 32 -5.53 6.33 0.09
CA LEU A 32 -5.22 7.72 0.42
C LEU A 32 -4.15 7.75 1.52
N LEU A 33 -2.94 8.17 1.16
CA LEU A 33 -1.85 8.35 2.12
C LEU A 33 -2.06 9.66 2.90
N ASP A 34 -2.86 9.56 3.94
CA ASP A 34 -3.28 10.66 4.81
C ASP A 34 -3.15 10.29 6.29
N ASP A 35 -1.92 10.14 6.77
CA ASP A 35 -1.64 9.84 8.17
C ASP A 35 -1.79 11.10 9.05
N GLN A 36 -3.02 11.47 9.39
CA GLN A 36 -3.31 12.66 10.19
C GLN A 36 -2.73 12.60 11.60
N SER A 37 -2.49 11.41 12.14
CA SER A 37 -1.84 11.22 13.44
C SER A 37 -0.35 11.64 13.44
N VAL A 38 0.28 11.65 12.26
CA VAL A 38 1.68 12.05 12.06
C VAL A 38 1.76 13.42 11.38
N PHE A 39 0.95 13.67 10.36
CA PHE A 39 0.94 14.91 9.60
C PHE A 39 -0.13 15.87 10.10
N THR A 40 0.14 16.57 11.17
CA THR A 40 -0.82 17.51 11.78
C THR A 40 -0.90 18.84 11.04
N ASP A 41 0.19 19.28 10.40
CA ASP A 41 0.25 20.51 9.58
C ASP A 41 0.85 20.19 8.21
N ARG A 42 -0.04 19.99 7.23
CA ARG A 42 0.34 19.57 5.89
C ARG A 42 0.47 20.75 4.94
N SER A 43 1.64 20.93 4.40
CA SER A 43 1.90 21.93 3.35
C SER A 43 1.43 21.48 1.96
N ARG A 44 1.06 20.19 1.78
CA ARG A 44 0.63 19.60 0.51
C ARG A 44 -0.56 18.66 0.71
N PRO A 45 -1.41 18.48 -0.31
CA PRO A 45 -2.48 17.50 -0.27
C PRO A 45 -1.97 16.07 -0.04
N PRO A 46 -2.78 15.18 0.53
CA PRO A 46 -2.50 13.75 0.57
C PRO A 46 -2.26 13.16 -0.81
N VAL A 47 -1.59 12.03 -0.86
CA VAL A 47 -1.33 11.30 -2.11
C VAL A 47 -2.36 10.20 -2.25
N ALA A 48 -3.07 10.19 -3.38
CA ALA A 48 -3.84 9.04 -3.82
C ALA A 48 -2.86 8.02 -4.42
N PHE A 49 -2.65 6.91 -3.73
CA PHE A 49 -1.69 5.87 -4.10
C PHE A 49 -2.42 4.73 -4.79
N PRO A 50 -2.20 4.51 -6.11
CA PRO A 50 -2.84 3.44 -6.85
C PRO A 50 -2.17 2.10 -6.54
N HIS A 51 -2.57 1.45 -5.45
CA HIS A 51 -1.93 0.24 -4.93
C HIS A 51 -1.96 -0.90 -5.97
N MET A 52 -3.13 -1.18 -6.55
CA MET A 52 -3.26 -2.25 -7.54
C MET A 52 -2.40 -2.02 -8.76
N GLN A 53 -2.20 -0.76 -9.20
CA GLN A 53 -1.34 -0.46 -10.34
C GLN A 53 0.13 -0.88 -10.10
N HIS A 54 0.58 -0.88 -8.84
CA HIS A 54 1.93 -1.35 -8.48
C HIS A 54 2.00 -2.87 -8.50
N ILE A 55 0.96 -3.55 -8.02
CA ILE A 55 0.85 -5.02 -8.10
C ILE A 55 0.81 -5.48 -9.57
N ASP A 56 0.02 -4.82 -10.40
CA ASP A 56 -0.08 -5.11 -11.85
C ASP A 56 1.23 -4.85 -12.61
N ALA A 57 2.14 -4.07 -12.02
CA ALA A 57 3.48 -3.81 -12.54
C ALA A 57 4.54 -4.78 -12.01
N ASP A 58 4.13 -5.93 -11.45
CA ASP A 58 4.99 -6.96 -10.87
C ASP A 58 5.93 -6.45 -9.76
N ILE A 59 5.47 -5.46 -8.97
CA ILE A 59 6.18 -5.00 -7.78
C ILE A 59 5.80 -5.92 -6.62
N GLU A 60 6.80 -6.55 -6.00
CA GLU A 60 6.59 -7.45 -4.88
C GLU A 60 6.15 -6.69 -3.62
N CYS A 61 5.32 -7.33 -2.78
CA CYS A 61 4.86 -6.72 -1.53
C CYS A 61 6.06 -6.31 -0.64
N SER A 62 7.10 -7.13 -0.63
CA SER A 62 8.35 -6.92 0.12
C SER A 62 9.20 -5.75 -0.37
N ASP A 63 8.97 -5.23 -1.59
CA ASP A 63 9.63 -4.01 -2.08
C ASP A 63 9.17 -2.77 -1.31
N CYS A 64 7.92 -2.80 -0.80
CA CYS A 64 7.32 -1.69 -0.05
C CYS A 64 7.14 -2.02 1.42
N HIS A 65 6.65 -3.22 1.73
CA HIS A 65 6.42 -3.67 3.11
C HIS A 65 7.67 -4.35 3.65
N HIS A 66 8.10 -3.92 4.83
CA HIS A 66 9.30 -4.47 5.43
C HIS A 66 9.21 -4.53 6.95
N ARG A 67 9.82 -5.57 7.50
CA ARG A 67 10.09 -5.74 8.93
C ARG A 67 11.53 -6.24 9.06
N PHE A 68 12.44 -5.36 9.44
CA PHE A 68 13.85 -5.75 9.55
C PHE A 68 14.18 -6.39 10.89
N LYS A 69 14.88 -7.55 10.84
CA LYS A 69 15.51 -8.20 11.99
C LYS A 69 16.91 -8.65 11.59
N GLY A 70 17.90 -8.18 12.32
CA GLY A 70 19.31 -8.52 12.00
C GLY A 70 19.80 -8.02 10.63
N GLY A 71 19.12 -7.02 10.03
CA GLY A 71 19.44 -6.47 8.71
C GLY A 71 18.72 -7.16 7.54
N GLU A 72 17.98 -8.24 7.80
CA GLU A 72 17.17 -8.97 6.83
C GLU A 72 15.70 -8.52 6.90
N ASN A 73 15.03 -8.40 5.75
CA ASN A 73 13.58 -8.18 5.70
C ASN A 73 12.88 -9.51 5.96
N ILE A 74 12.17 -9.60 7.08
CA ILE A 74 11.46 -10.80 7.53
C ILE A 74 9.94 -10.66 7.36
N VAL A 75 9.46 -9.75 6.52
CA VAL A 75 8.02 -9.64 6.28
C VAL A 75 7.51 -10.93 5.62
N ASP A 76 6.42 -11.46 6.13
CA ASP A 76 5.69 -12.54 5.47
C ASP A 76 4.54 -11.92 4.68
N GLU A 77 4.56 -12.08 3.37
CA GLU A 77 3.55 -11.52 2.48
C GLU A 77 2.16 -12.11 2.71
N ALA A 78 2.09 -13.37 3.19
CA ALA A 78 0.84 -14.01 3.55
C ALA A 78 0.16 -13.38 4.79
N GLU A 79 0.92 -12.61 5.60
CA GLU A 79 0.40 -11.89 6.77
C GLU A 79 0.00 -10.43 6.45
N LEU A 80 0.18 -9.98 5.19
CA LEU A 80 -0.12 -8.60 4.77
C LEU A 80 -1.61 -8.44 4.41
N GLU A 81 -2.47 -8.54 5.41
CA GLU A 81 -3.91 -8.29 5.27
C GLU A 81 -4.25 -6.85 5.71
N GLU A 82 -5.37 -6.31 5.21
CA GLU A 82 -5.85 -5.00 5.64
C GLU A 82 -6.11 -4.99 7.14
N GLY A 83 -5.50 -4.03 7.84
CA GLY A 83 -5.60 -3.94 9.31
C GLY A 83 -4.53 -4.72 10.08
N SER A 84 -3.66 -5.47 9.42
CA SER A 84 -2.54 -6.15 10.07
C SER A 84 -1.64 -5.17 10.81
N GLU A 85 -1.14 -5.58 11.97
CA GLU A 85 -0.22 -4.74 12.75
C GLU A 85 1.08 -4.51 11.97
N GLY A 86 1.49 -3.25 11.89
CA GLY A 86 2.74 -2.86 11.22
C GLY A 86 2.67 -2.77 9.70
N ILE A 87 1.50 -2.98 9.07
CA ILE A 87 1.36 -2.84 7.61
C ILE A 87 1.50 -1.38 7.14
N LYS A 88 1.09 -0.41 7.97
CA LYS A 88 1.21 1.01 7.65
C LYS A 88 2.61 1.52 7.97
N CYS A 89 3.18 2.31 7.07
CA CYS A 89 4.49 2.95 7.30
C CYS A 89 4.53 3.75 8.61
N SER A 90 3.41 4.40 8.99
CA SER A 90 3.25 5.16 10.23
C SER A 90 3.30 4.32 11.51
N ALA A 91 3.18 2.99 11.44
CA ALA A 91 3.34 2.13 12.60
C ALA A 91 4.75 2.26 13.20
N CYS A 92 5.77 2.40 12.36
CA CYS A 92 7.18 2.51 12.75
C CYS A 92 7.75 3.91 12.50
N HIS A 93 7.38 4.58 11.40
CA HIS A 93 7.89 5.89 11.01
C HIS A 93 6.97 7.02 11.52
N LYS A 94 7.15 7.43 12.77
CA LYS A 94 6.19 8.33 13.46
C LYS A 94 6.57 9.81 13.49
N ASN A 95 7.86 10.16 13.41
CA ASN A 95 8.30 11.54 13.65
C ASN A 95 8.24 12.42 12.40
N GLU A 96 7.68 13.62 12.53
CA GLU A 96 7.71 14.65 11.49
C GLU A 96 8.89 15.63 11.59
N THR A 97 9.54 15.70 12.74
CA THR A 97 10.54 16.72 13.01
C THR A 97 11.82 16.49 12.22
N GLY A 98 12.17 17.47 11.40
CA GLY A 98 13.45 17.57 10.72
C GLY A 98 13.44 17.13 9.27
N PHE A 99 12.85 17.95 8.39
CA PHE A 99 13.02 17.83 6.95
C PHE A 99 14.46 18.22 6.53
N ARG A 100 15.45 17.42 6.93
CA ARG A 100 16.73 17.40 6.24
C ARG A 100 16.91 16.01 5.65
N PHE A 101 16.84 15.94 4.32
CA PHE A 101 17.20 14.73 3.61
C PHE A 101 18.64 14.36 3.96
N LYS A 102 18.80 13.33 4.75
CA LYS A 102 20.10 12.72 5.04
C LYS A 102 20.12 11.38 4.34
N PRO A 103 20.88 11.22 3.23
CA PRO A 103 20.93 9.97 2.48
C PRO A 103 21.41 8.78 3.32
N ASP A 104 22.26 9.05 4.31
CA ASP A 104 22.91 8.02 5.13
C ASP A 104 22.17 7.74 6.45
N LEU A 105 20.96 8.28 6.61
CA LEU A 105 20.18 8.03 7.82
C LEU A 105 19.77 6.56 7.87
N ASP A 106 20.01 5.94 9.02
CA ASP A 106 19.51 4.60 9.35
C ASP A 106 18.03 4.48 8.98
N PRO A 107 17.64 3.48 8.17
CA PRO A 107 16.26 3.29 7.72
C PRO A 107 15.23 3.34 8.86
N THR A 108 15.57 2.79 10.02
CA THR A 108 14.70 2.74 11.20
C THR A 108 14.45 4.11 11.84
N LYS A 109 15.31 5.09 11.56
CA LYS A 109 15.26 6.46 12.12
C LYS A 109 14.63 7.47 11.15
N ARG A 110 14.15 7.02 9.99
CA ARG A 110 13.49 7.90 9.02
C ARG A 110 12.14 8.37 9.55
N THR A 111 11.85 9.64 9.32
CA THR A 111 10.48 10.15 9.50
C THR A 111 9.56 9.55 8.46
N LEU A 112 8.26 9.54 8.71
CA LEU A 112 7.27 9.03 7.75
C LEU A 112 7.39 9.72 6.38
N ARG A 113 7.59 11.04 6.37
CA ARG A 113 7.83 11.82 5.14
C ARG A 113 9.08 11.34 4.38
N GLN A 114 10.16 11.07 5.09
CA GLN A 114 11.40 10.56 4.48
C GLN A 114 11.23 9.15 3.95
N ALA A 115 10.50 8.29 4.69
CA ALA A 115 10.21 6.92 4.27
C ALA A 115 9.45 6.92 2.93
N TYR A 116 8.33 7.63 2.83
CA TYR A 116 7.55 7.75 1.60
C TYR A 116 8.37 8.33 0.44
N HIS A 117 8.98 9.50 0.62
CA HIS A 117 9.71 10.12 -0.47
C HIS A 117 10.88 9.29 -0.96
N ARG A 118 11.61 8.63 -0.05
CA ARG A 118 12.75 7.81 -0.45
C ARG A 118 12.30 6.56 -1.21
N LEU A 119 11.28 5.89 -0.72
CA LEU A 119 10.74 4.69 -1.36
C LEU A 119 10.18 5.02 -2.75
N CYS A 120 9.17 5.87 -2.80
CA CYS A 120 8.47 6.18 -4.06
C CYS A 120 9.39 6.84 -5.09
N THR A 121 10.07 7.94 -4.73
CA THR A 121 10.89 8.68 -5.69
C THR A 121 12.19 7.96 -6.04
N GLY A 122 12.69 7.10 -5.17
CA GLY A 122 13.86 6.26 -5.43
C GLY A 122 13.60 5.29 -6.59
N CYS A 123 12.56 4.47 -6.46
CA CYS A 123 12.13 3.53 -7.47
C CYS A 123 11.71 4.24 -8.78
N HIS A 124 10.83 5.23 -8.71
CA HIS A 124 10.34 5.97 -9.88
C HIS A 124 11.46 6.63 -10.68
N ARG A 125 12.47 7.18 -10.03
CA ARG A 125 13.64 7.74 -10.73
C ARG A 125 14.47 6.66 -11.41
N GLN A 126 14.59 5.49 -10.79
CA GLN A 126 15.32 4.38 -11.39
C GLN A 126 14.59 3.86 -12.64
N LEU A 127 13.28 3.62 -12.54
CA LEU A 127 12.44 3.23 -13.68
C LEU A 127 12.53 4.22 -14.84
N SER A 128 12.52 5.52 -14.53
CA SER A 128 12.65 6.59 -15.56
C SER A 128 14.04 6.60 -16.22
N LYS A 129 15.11 6.35 -15.46
CA LYS A 129 16.47 6.24 -16.02
C LYS A 129 16.61 5.03 -16.93
N ASP A 130 16.06 3.91 -16.53
CA ASP A 130 16.10 2.66 -17.26
C ASP A 130 15.16 2.66 -18.48
N LYS A 131 14.38 3.75 -18.67
CA LYS A 131 13.35 3.89 -19.71
C LYS A 131 12.33 2.75 -19.72
N LYS A 132 12.15 2.08 -18.60
CA LYS A 132 11.22 0.96 -18.47
C LYS A 132 9.76 1.41 -18.33
N GLN A 133 9.54 2.45 -17.55
CA GLN A 133 8.21 3.01 -17.33
C GLN A 133 8.28 4.51 -17.06
N SER A 134 7.18 5.22 -17.37
CA SER A 134 6.98 6.61 -16.96
C SER A 134 6.31 6.63 -15.59
N ALA A 135 7.04 7.04 -14.57
CA ALA A 135 6.53 7.11 -13.21
C ALA A 135 6.66 8.55 -12.66
N PRO A 136 5.73 9.01 -11.80
CA PRO A 136 5.73 10.37 -11.28
C PRO A 136 6.92 10.61 -10.35
N VAL A 137 7.70 11.66 -10.61
CA VAL A 137 8.89 12.04 -9.83
C VAL A 137 8.85 13.48 -9.32
N THR A 138 7.80 14.23 -9.66
CA THR A 138 7.67 15.64 -9.25
C THR A 138 6.67 15.81 -8.12
N CYS A 139 6.85 16.86 -7.32
CA CYS A 139 5.94 17.15 -6.21
C CYS A 139 4.47 17.27 -6.67
N GLY A 140 4.22 17.95 -7.79
CA GLY A 140 2.84 18.16 -8.28
C GLY A 140 2.21 16.95 -8.92
N ALA A 141 2.99 15.95 -9.33
CA ALA A 141 2.47 14.69 -9.88
C ALA A 141 1.94 13.76 -8.78
N CYS A 142 2.56 13.81 -7.59
CA CYS A 142 2.12 13.03 -6.44
C CYS A 142 1.16 13.82 -5.53
N HIS A 143 1.36 15.14 -5.43
CA HIS A 143 0.54 16.04 -4.61
C HIS A 143 -0.19 17.06 -5.52
N PRO A 144 -1.27 16.68 -6.18
CA PRO A 144 -1.99 17.58 -7.07
C PRO A 144 -2.52 18.77 -6.26
N LYS A 145 -2.36 19.99 -6.81
CA LYS A 145 -2.99 21.16 -6.21
C LYS A 145 -4.50 20.91 -6.19
N LYS A 146 -5.17 21.19 -5.06
CA LYS A 146 -6.63 21.27 -5.06
C LYS A 146 -7.02 22.20 -6.20
N LYS A 147 -7.75 21.72 -7.19
CA LYS A 147 -8.41 22.59 -8.15
C LYS A 147 -9.25 23.54 -7.30
N GLY A 148 -8.93 24.85 -7.36
CA GLY A 148 -9.58 25.84 -6.54
C GLY A 148 -11.08 25.66 -6.64
N GLY A 149 -11.71 25.30 -5.54
CA GLY A 149 -13.15 25.50 -5.40
C GLY A 149 -13.35 27.00 -5.50
N ALA A 150 -14.10 27.43 -6.50
CA ALA A 150 -14.59 28.78 -6.55
C ALA A 150 -15.30 29.06 -5.22
N ALA A 151 -14.89 30.14 -4.57
CA ALA A 151 -15.54 30.68 -3.38
C ALA A 151 -16.99 31.09 -3.73
#